data_50eb4f6dd0f7277dc6e460248f202d5a
#
_entry.id   50eb4f6dd0f7277dc6e460248f202d5a
#
_cell.length_a   1.000
_cell.length_b   1.000
_cell.length_c   1.000
_cell.angle_alpha   90.00
_cell.angle_beta   90.00
_cell.angle_gamma   90.00
#
_symmetry.space_group_name_H-M   'P 1'
#
loop_
_entity.id
_entity.type
_entity.pdbx_description
1 polymer ?
#
loop_
_entity_poly.entity_id
_entity_poly.type
_entity_poly.pdbx_seq_one_letter_code
_entity_poly.pdbx_strand_id
1 'polypeptide(L)'
;NKSGKATSRGSPLGDEEITLVRKKLKWNYNPFEIPQDILDEWKKIGDKGAQLEKTWQATINKKNPKIKSELEKNFINSDLGALENLIEKEKKKYFETKTSLATRQCSMAAIESISAILPQLIGGSADLSGSNNTKTNNSKIINSKNFNGNYIHYGVREHGMAAVMNGLALYGGIVPYGGTFLIFSDYCKPSIRLSALMGLKVIYIFSHDSIGLGEDGPTHQPIEQLAGLRAIPNLNVFRPADINET
;
A
#
# COMPACT_ATOMS: atom_id res chain seq x y z
N ASN A 1 2.48 20.13 36.29
CA ASN A 1 1.05 20.42 36.48
C ASN A 1 0.14 19.91 35.35
N LYS A 2 0.71 19.63 34.17
CA LYS A 2 -0.01 19.12 32.99
C LYS A 2 0.09 17.59 32.81
N SER A 3 0.86 16.90 33.65
CA SER A 3 1.01 15.44 33.58
C SER A 3 -0.34 14.73 33.71
N GLY A 4 -0.62 13.78 32.81
CA GLY A 4 -1.88 13.03 32.80
C GLY A 4 -3.10 13.80 32.29
N LYS A 5 -2.96 15.04 31.81
CA LYS A 5 -4.05 15.85 31.29
C LYS A 5 -4.04 15.94 29.77
N ALA A 6 -5.22 15.94 29.16
CA ALA A 6 -5.36 16.08 27.69
C ALA A 6 -4.79 17.40 27.14
N THR A 7 -4.75 18.45 27.96
CA THR A 7 -4.20 19.76 27.59
C THR A 7 -2.71 19.72 27.19
N SER A 8 -1.96 18.72 27.69
CA SER A 8 -0.55 18.54 27.29
C SER A 8 -0.37 18.07 25.83
N ARG A 9 -1.44 17.60 25.18
CA ARG A 9 -1.43 17.19 23.78
C ARG A 9 -1.90 18.31 22.83
N GLY A 10 -2.87 19.11 23.25
CA GLY A 10 -3.56 20.06 22.38
C GLY A 10 -2.95 21.46 22.34
N SER A 11 -1.98 21.75 23.22
CA SER A 11 -1.33 23.08 23.30
C SER A 11 0.13 22.97 23.71
N PRO A 12 0.97 23.97 23.39
CA PRO A 12 2.34 24.06 23.89
C PRO A 12 2.36 23.98 25.42
N LEU A 13 3.42 23.41 25.98
CA LEU A 13 3.56 23.29 27.42
C LEU A 13 3.63 24.67 28.12
N GLY A 14 4.29 25.64 27.47
CA GLY A 14 4.61 26.94 28.05
C GLY A 14 5.88 26.91 28.91
N ASP A 15 6.49 28.07 29.11
CA ASP A 15 7.83 28.18 29.70
C ASP A 15 7.92 27.64 31.14
N GLU A 16 6.88 27.84 31.93
CA GLU A 16 6.83 27.33 33.32
C GLU A 16 6.85 25.79 33.35
N GLU A 17 6.00 25.13 32.56
CA GLU A 17 5.98 23.67 32.50
C GLU A 17 7.24 23.09 31.85
N ILE A 18 7.81 23.77 30.85
CA ILE A 18 9.10 23.39 30.25
C ILE A 18 10.18 23.42 31.33
N THR A 19 10.25 24.47 32.15
CA THR A 19 11.20 24.58 33.26
C THR A 19 11.04 23.42 34.25
N LEU A 20 9.82 23.08 34.64
CA LEU A 20 9.53 21.94 35.52
C LEU A 20 9.94 20.60 34.90
N VAL A 21 9.66 20.40 33.62
CA VAL A 21 10.07 19.19 32.88
C VAL A 21 11.58 19.07 32.83
N ARG A 22 12.29 20.14 32.46
CA ARG A 22 13.75 20.16 32.43
C ARG A 22 14.35 19.83 33.80
N LYS A 23 13.84 20.43 34.87
CA LYS A 23 14.27 20.15 36.24
C LYS A 23 14.04 18.66 36.60
N LYS A 24 12.86 18.10 36.26
CA LYS A 24 12.52 16.69 36.52
C LYS A 24 13.44 15.73 35.75
N LEU A 25 13.75 16.06 34.49
CA LEU A 25 14.65 15.27 33.64
C LEU A 25 16.14 15.55 33.91
N LYS A 26 16.46 16.46 34.82
CA LYS A 26 17.85 16.94 35.09
C LYS A 26 18.54 17.44 33.81
N TRP A 27 17.77 18.10 32.92
CA TRP A 27 18.26 18.65 31.66
C TRP A 27 18.69 20.10 31.86
N ASN A 28 20.00 20.32 32.04
CA ASN A 28 20.57 21.63 32.42
C ASN A 28 21.15 22.40 31.22
N TYR A 29 20.97 21.93 30.01
CA TYR A 29 21.52 22.56 28.79
C TYR A 29 20.56 23.64 28.29
N ASN A 30 21.08 24.60 27.50
CA ASN A 30 20.27 25.67 26.93
C ASN A 30 19.25 25.12 25.92
N PRO A 31 18.21 25.91 25.54
CA PRO A 31 17.35 25.56 24.43
C PRO A 31 18.17 25.28 23.15
N PHE A 32 17.81 24.18 22.45
CA PHE A 32 18.50 23.71 21.23
C PHE A 32 19.96 23.26 21.40
N GLU A 33 20.50 23.25 22.63
CA GLU A 33 21.80 22.67 22.93
C GLU A 33 21.68 21.20 23.21
N ILE A 34 22.41 20.36 22.44
CA ILE A 34 22.50 18.92 22.62
C ILE A 34 23.87 18.58 23.16
N PRO A 35 23.97 17.87 24.31
CA PRO A 35 25.25 17.44 24.86
C PRO A 35 26.05 16.61 23.85
N GLN A 36 27.36 16.77 23.83
CA GLN A 36 28.24 16.15 22.85
C GLN A 36 28.19 14.60 22.93
N ASP A 37 28.11 14.06 24.14
CA ASP A 37 28.01 12.63 24.38
C ASP A 37 26.71 12.01 23.72
N ILE A 38 25.58 12.70 23.86
CA ILE A 38 24.32 12.30 23.22
C ILE A 38 24.44 12.43 21.70
N LEU A 39 25.01 13.54 21.21
CA LEU A 39 25.22 13.75 19.79
C LEU A 39 26.13 12.68 19.18
N ASP A 40 27.16 12.27 19.88
CA ASP A 40 28.09 11.24 19.43
C ASP A 40 27.44 9.86 19.38
N GLU A 41 26.55 9.52 20.33
CA GLU A 41 25.76 8.29 20.26
C GLU A 41 24.85 8.27 19.03
N TRP A 42 24.17 9.39 18.72
CA TRP A 42 23.35 9.48 17.51
C TRP A 42 24.19 9.38 16.23
N LYS A 43 25.37 9.99 16.20
CA LYS A 43 26.31 9.88 15.06
C LYS A 43 26.76 8.43 14.83
N LYS A 44 27.06 7.67 15.88
CA LYS A 44 27.41 6.24 15.77
C LYS A 44 26.30 5.42 15.09
N ILE A 45 25.05 5.76 15.33
CA ILE A 45 23.90 5.10 14.64
C ILE A 45 23.92 5.44 13.15
N GLY A 46 24.16 6.70 12.80
CA GLY A 46 24.32 7.14 11.41
C GLY A 46 25.50 6.47 10.70
N ASP A 47 26.65 6.37 11.35
CA ASP A 47 27.85 5.70 10.81
C ASP A 47 27.61 4.21 10.53
N LYS A 48 26.83 3.55 11.39
CA LYS A 48 26.37 2.17 11.15
C LYS A 48 25.52 2.07 9.86
N GLY A 49 24.64 3.05 9.61
CA GLY A 49 23.85 3.14 8.39
C GLY A 49 24.75 3.28 7.15
N ALA A 50 25.73 4.16 7.19
CA ALA A 50 26.70 4.34 6.10
C ALA A 50 27.51 3.04 5.81
N GLN A 51 27.87 2.28 6.83
CA GLN A 51 28.54 0.99 6.66
C GLN A 51 27.62 -0.06 6.02
N LEU A 52 26.35 -0.10 6.39
CA LEU A 52 25.34 -0.99 5.79
C LEU A 52 25.13 -0.64 4.31
N GLU A 53 25.05 0.63 3.97
CA GLU A 53 24.93 1.10 2.58
C GLU A 53 26.14 0.66 1.74
N LYS A 54 27.37 0.86 2.21
CA LYS A 54 28.59 0.39 1.50
C LYS A 54 28.55 -1.09 1.25
N THR A 55 28.13 -1.88 2.23
CA THR A 55 28.02 -3.35 2.11
C THR A 55 26.95 -3.73 1.08
N TRP A 56 25.82 -3.05 1.10
CA TRP A 56 24.74 -3.25 0.13
C TRP A 56 25.21 -2.92 -1.29
N GLN A 57 25.83 -1.74 -1.49
CA GLN A 57 26.37 -1.33 -2.80
C GLN A 57 27.40 -2.32 -3.33
N ALA A 58 28.32 -2.78 -2.48
CA ALA A 58 29.28 -3.80 -2.87
C ALA A 58 28.63 -5.12 -3.29
N THR A 59 27.55 -5.51 -2.62
CA THR A 59 26.76 -6.69 -2.96
C THR A 59 26.07 -6.56 -4.30
N ILE A 60 25.40 -5.43 -4.55
CA ILE A 60 24.73 -5.14 -5.83
C ILE A 60 25.72 -5.07 -7.00
N ASN A 61 26.88 -4.43 -6.79
CA ASN A 61 27.90 -4.32 -7.82
C ASN A 61 28.55 -5.67 -8.21
N LYS A 62 28.51 -6.66 -7.33
CA LYS A 62 28.96 -8.04 -7.60
C LYS A 62 27.90 -8.87 -8.34
N LYS A 63 26.65 -8.41 -8.43
CA LYS A 63 25.57 -9.13 -9.12
C LYS A 63 25.72 -9.02 -10.63
N ASN A 64 25.11 -9.98 -11.34
CA ASN A 64 25.03 -9.93 -12.79
C ASN A 64 24.43 -8.60 -13.24
N PRO A 65 25.01 -7.92 -14.27
CA PRO A 65 24.50 -6.65 -14.80
C PRO A 65 23.00 -6.65 -15.13
N LYS A 66 22.48 -7.80 -15.59
CA LYS A 66 21.05 -7.97 -15.88
C LYS A 66 20.19 -7.82 -14.59
N ILE A 67 20.59 -8.47 -13.51
CA ILE A 67 19.89 -8.37 -12.21
C ILE A 67 19.94 -6.94 -11.69
N LYS A 68 21.09 -6.29 -11.80
CA LYS A 68 21.27 -4.88 -11.41
C LYS A 68 20.34 -3.97 -12.22
N SER A 69 20.31 -4.11 -13.55
CA SER A 69 19.44 -3.35 -14.44
C SER A 69 17.95 -3.58 -14.16
N GLU A 70 17.55 -4.82 -13.88
CA GLU A 70 16.16 -5.14 -13.51
C GLU A 70 15.78 -4.49 -12.17
N LEU A 71 16.67 -4.52 -11.17
CA LEU A 71 16.44 -3.85 -9.89
C LEU A 71 16.25 -2.34 -10.08
N GLU A 72 17.16 -1.69 -10.81
CA GLU A 72 17.10 -0.26 -11.09
C GLU A 72 15.82 0.13 -11.84
N LYS A 73 15.43 -0.64 -12.88
CA LYS A 73 14.18 -0.42 -13.61
C LYS A 73 12.95 -0.50 -12.71
N ASN A 74 12.91 -1.45 -11.80
CA ASN A 74 11.78 -1.62 -10.88
C ASN A 74 11.60 -0.42 -9.96
N PHE A 75 12.69 0.25 -9.56
CA PHE A 75 12.61 1.46 -8.73
C PHE A 75 12.35 2.74 -9.52
N ILE A 76 12.77 2.81 -10.78
CA ILE A 76 12.80 4.07 -11.55
C ILE A 76 11.64 4.18 -12.53
N ASN A 77 11.29 3.11 -13.28
CA ASN A 77 10.26 3.18 -14.32
C ASN A 77 9.56 1.83 -14.56
N SER A 78 8.22 1.83 -14.57
CA SER A 78 7.44 0.80 -15.26
C SER A 78 7.48 1.07 -16.76
N ASP A 79 7.68 0.06 -17.59
CA ASP A 79 7.56 0.19 -19.05
C ASP A 79 6.07 0.37 -19.41
N LEU A 80 5.64 1.62 -19.50
CA LEU A 80 4.26 1.97 -19.83
C LEU A 80 3.87 1.54 -21.25
N GLY A 81 4.83 1.52 -22.19
CA GLY A 81 4.55 1.11 -23.56
C GLY A 81 4.17 -0.37 -23.67
N ALA A 82 4.82 -1.23 -22.92
CA ALA A 82 4.43 -2.64 -22.84
C ALA A 82 3.02 -2.83 -22.25
N LEU A 83 2.67 -2.03 -21.24
CA LEU A 83 1.35 -2.05 -20.63
C LEU A 83 0.26 -1.56 -21.60
N GLU A 84 0.48 -0.45 -22.29
CA GLU A 84 -0.44 0.08 -23.31
C GLU A 84 -0.71 -0.94 -24.42
N ASN A 85 0.33 -1.55 -24.97
CA ASN A 85 0.21 -2.59 -25.99
C ASN A 85 -0.57 -3.81 -25.50
N LEU A 86 -0.36 -4.22 -24.23
CA LEU A 86 -1.13 -5.31 -23.63
C LEU A 86 -2.60 -4.96 -23.53
N ILE A 87 -2.93 -3.77 -23.02
CA ILE A 87 -4.31 -3.30 -22.85
C ILE A 87 -5.04 -3.28 -24.22
N GLU A 88 -4.44 -2.71 -25.24
CA GLU A 88 -5.04 -2.67 -26.57
C GLU A 88 -5.28 -4.07 -27.15
N LYS A 89 -4.33 -4.99 -26.95
CA LYS A 89 -4.47 -6.39 -27.36
C LYS A 89 -5.63 -7.09 -26.64
N GLU A 90 -5.72 -6.94 -25.32
CA GLU A 90 -6.78 -7.57 -24.53
C GLU A 90 -8.16 -6.96 -24.85
N LYS A 91 -8.27 -5.64 -25.02
CA LYS A 91 -9.52 -5.00 -25.47
C LYS A 91 -10.00 -5.53 -26.81
N LYS A 92 -9.11 -5.63 -27.80
CA LYS A 92 -9.44 -6.18 -29.13
C LYS A 92 -9.94 -7.62 -28.99
N LYS A 93 -9.22 -8.46 -28.28
CA LYS A 93 -9.60 -9.86 -28.01
C LYS A 93 -11.00 -9.96 -27.41
N TYR A 94 -11.30 -9.21 -26.36
CA TYR A 94 -12.60 -9.28 -25.67
C TYR A 94 -13.74 -8.69 -26.50
N PHE A 95 -13.46 -7.68 -27.32
CA PHE A 95 -14.42 -7.16 -28.27
C PHE A 95 -14.76 -8.18 -29.36
N GLU A 96 -13.78 -8.89 -29.90
CA GLU A 96 -13.98 -9.94 -30.91
C GLU A 96 -14.69 -11.17 -30.36
N THR A 97 -14.35 -11.60 -29.14
CA THR A 97 -14.93 -12.79 -28.50
C THR A 97 -16.29 -12.54 -27.86
N LYS A 98 -16.72 -11.27 -27.77
CA LYS A 98 -17.96 -10.86 -27.08
C LYS A 98 -18.08 -11.49 -25.68
N THR A 99 -16.96 -11.51 -24.96
CA THR A 99 -16.86 -12.15 -23.66
C THR A 99 -17.79 -11.49 -22.65
N SER A 100 -18.63 -12.25 -21.99
CA SER A 100 -19.52 -11.79 -20.92
C SER A 100 -19.12 -12.45 -19.60
N LEU A 101 -18.65 -11.65 -18.67
CA LEU A 101 -18.19 -12.09 -17.34
C LEU A 101 -18.70 -11.14 -16.26
N ALA A 102 -18.81 -11.64 -15.03
CA ALA A 102 -19.00 -10.76 -13.89
C ALA A 102 -17.78 -9.82 -13.73
N THR A 103 -17.99 -8.55 -13.34
CA THR A 103 -16.91 -7.56 -13.27
C THR A 103 -15.74 -7.99 -12.38
N ARG A 104 -15.97 -8.74 -11.29
CA ARG A 104 -14.87 -9.33 -10.49
C ARG A 104 -14.02 -10.34 -11.28
N GLN A 105 -14.62 -11.07 -12.24
CA GLN A 105 -13.88 -11.97 -13.14
C GLN A 105 -13.13 -11.19 -14.20
N CYS A 106 -13.68 -10.07 -14.66
CA CYS A 106 -12.99 -9.13 -15.55
C CYS A 106 -11.73 -8.57 -14.86
N SER A 107 -11.88 -8.16 -13.60
CA SER A 107 -10.75 -7.70 -12.78
C SER A 107 -9.67 -8.78 -12.63
N MET A 108 -10.05 -10.03 -12.37
CA MET A 108 -9.08 -11.14 -12.29
C MET A 108 -8.34 -11.35 -13.62
N ALA A 109 -9.05 -11.30 -14.74
CA ALA A 109 -8.43 -11.43 -16.05
C ALA A 109 -7.43 -10.29 -16.34
N ALA A 110 -7.77 -9.06 -15.96
CA ALA A 110 -6.86 -7.91 -16.06
C ALA A 110 -5.61 -8.09 -15.18
N ILE A 111 -5.80 -8.50 -13.91
CA ILE A 111 -4.68 -8.78 -12.98
C ILE A 111 -3.77 -9.88 -13.56
N GLU A 112 -4.34 -10.96 -14.10
CA GLU A 112 -3.57 -12.07 -14.66
C GLU A 112 -2.72 -11.62 -15.84
N SER A 113 -3.29 -10.86 -16.77
CA SER A 113 -2.58 -10.33 -17.92
C SER A 113 -1.48 -9.33 -17.51
N ILE A 114 -1.79 -8.40 -16.62
CA ILE A 114 -0.85 -7.36 -16.15
C ILE A 114 0.28 -7.98 -15.32
N SER A 115 -0.01 -8.92 -14.44
CA SER A 115 1.01 -9.56 -13.59
C SER A 115 2.05 -10.35 -14.38
N ALA A 116 1.73 -10.77 -15.60
CA ALA A 116 2.66 -11.45 -16.49
C ALA A 116 3.78 -10.54 -17.01
N ILE A 117 3.53 -9.23 -17.12
CA ILE A 117 4.48 -8.26 -17.65
C ILE A 117 4.97 -7.25 -16.60
N LEU A 118 4.28 -7.15 -15.47
CA LEU A 118 4.58 -6.21 -14.39
C LEU A 118 4.94 -6.98 -13.10
N PRO A 119 6.20 -7.44 -12.95
CA PRO A 119 6.62 -8.20 -11.78
C PRO A 119 6.57 -7.42 -10.47
N GLN A 120 6.48 -6.09 -10.52
CA GLN A 120 6.30 -5.22 -9.37
C GLN A 120 4.89 -5.31 -8.76
N LEU A 121 3.93 -5.89 -9.50
CA LEU A 121 2.54 -6.01 -9.02
C LEU A 121 2.45 -7.08 -7.94
N ILE A 122 2.23 -6.67 -6.69
CA ILE A 122 2.07 -7.56 -5.54
C ILE A 122 0.65 -7.44 -5.02
N GLY A 123 -0.07 -8.55 -5.05
CA GLY A 123 -1.46 -8.59 -4.68
C GLY A 123 -1.77 -9.19 -3.32
N GLY A 124 -3.03 -9.10 -2.93
CA GLY A 124 -3.53 -9.75 -1.73
C GLY A 124 -5.02 -9.58 -1.52
N SER A 125 -5.51 -10.17 -0.45
CA SER A 125 -6.90 -10.01 -0.02
C SER A 125 -7.02 -10.16 1.50
N ALA A 126 -8.02 -9.46 2.05
CA ALA A 126 -8.42 -9.61 3.45
C ALA A 126 -9.33 -10.83 3.63
N ASP A 127 -8.76 -12.01 3.38
CA ASP A 127 -9.39 -13.34 3.50
C ASP A 127 -10.56 -13.61 2.54
N LEU A 128 -10.67 -12.85 1.45
CA LEU A 128 -11.75 -12.94 0.46
C LEU A 128 -11.26 -13.26 -0.95
N SER A 129 -10.09 -13.90 -1.09
CA SER A 129 -9.42 -14.15 -2.38
C SER A 129 -10.35 -14.80 -3.44
N GLY A 130 -11.12 -15.79 -3.05
CA GLY A 130 -12.06 -16.47 -3.93
C GLY A 130 -13.26 -15.62 -4.33
N SER A 131 -13.79 -14.83 -3.39
CA SER A 131 -14.96 -13.98 -3.63
C SER A 131 -14.60 -12.72 -4.42
N ASN A 132 -13.44 -12.11 -4.14
CA ASN A 132 -12.96 -10.93 -4.86
C ASN A 132 -12.33 -11.24 -6.21
N ASN A 133 -11.97 -12.49 -6.48
CA ASN A 133 -11.19 -12.90 -7.65
C ASN A 133 -9.87 -12.10 -7.79
N THR A 134 -9.15 -11.89 -6.68
CA THR A 134 -7.87 -11.16 -6.65
C THR A 134 -6.65 -12.06 -6.78
N LYS A 135 -6.82 -13.38 -6.62
CA LYS A 135 -5.78 -14.37 -6.79
C LYS A 135 -5.92 -15.04 -8.16
N THR A 136 -4.89 -14.89 -8.99
CA THR A 136 -4.84 -15.47 -10.35
C THR A 136 -4.08 -16.79 -10.37
N ASN A 137 -4.07 -17.49 -11.51
CA ASN A 137 -3.28 -18.71 -11.71
C ASN A 137 -1.78 -18.46 -11.58
N ASN A 138 -1.32 -17.24 -11.91
CA ASN A 138 0.08 -16.82 -11.81
C ASN A 138 0.48 -16.40 -10.38
N SER A 139 -0.47 -16.35 -9.44
CA SER A 139 -0.21 -15.93 -8.07
C SER A 139 0.58 -16.95 -7.28
N LYS A 140 1.72 -16.53 -6.73
CA LYS A 140 2.57 -17.30 -5.81
C LYS A 140 2.50 -16.68 -4.43
N ILE A 141 2.19 -17.49 -3.42
CA ILE A 141 1.98 -16.99 -2.06
C ILE A 141 3.31 -16.63 -1.41
N ILE A 142 3.38 -15.42 -0.85
CA ILE A 142 4.47 -14.98 0.03
C ILE A 142 4.18 -15.50 1.45
N ASN A 143 5.16 -16.15 2.05
CA ASN A 143 5.09 -16.64 3.43
C ASN A 143 6.48 -16.63 4.09
N SER A 144 6.55 -16.94 5.38
CA SER A 144 7.80 -16.91 6.16
C SER A 144 8.91 -17.85 5.65
N LYS A 145 8.59 -18.83 4.81
CA LYS A 145 9.54 -19.79 4.23
C LYS A 145 9.86 -19.46 2.76
N ASN A 146 9.03 -18.66 2.09
CA ASN A 146 9.20 -18.32 0.68
C ASN A 146 8.75 -16.89 0.41
N PHE A 147 9.72 -16.01 0.15
CA PHE A 147 9.50 -14.61 -0.20
C PHE A 147 9.45 -14.38 -1.72
N ASN A 148 9.67 -15.41 -2.56
CA ASN A 148 9.65 -15.33 -4.02
C ASN A 148 8.22 -15.42 -4.58
N GLY A 149 7.29 -14.68 -3.98
CA GLY A 149 5.89 -14.65 -4.38
C GLY A 149 5.45 -13.26 -4.79
N ASN A 150 4.19 -13.18 -5.20
CA ASN A 150 3.53 -11.94 -5.59
C ASN A 150 2.11 -11.83 -5.02
N TYR A 151 1.75 -12.65 -4.01
CA TYR A 151 0.44 -12.63 -3.39
C TYR A 151 0.51 -12.85 -1.87
N ILE A 152 -0.20 -12.01 -1.12
CA ILE A 152 -0.23 -12.01 0.35
C ILE A 152 -1.65 -12.33 0.83
N HIS A 153 -1.79 -13.32 1.70
CA HIS A 153 -3.01 -13.54 2.47
C HIS A 153 -2.96 -12.70 3.74
N TYR A 154 -3.71 -11.60 3.77
CA TYR A 154 -3.73 -10.67 4.90
C TYR A 154 -4.57 -11.16 6.09
N GLY A 155 -5.45 -12.15 5.86
CA GLY A 155 -6.48 -12.54 6.82
C GLY A 155 -7.57 -11.46 6.93
N VAL A 156 -8.50 -11.62 7.86
CA VAL A 156 -9.58 -10.65 8.12
C VAL A 156 -8.99 -9.40 8.81
N ARG A 157 -8.30 -8.56 8.03
CA ARG A 157 -7.54 -7.38 8.51
C ARG A 157 -7.49 -6.28 7.46
N GLU A 158 -8.62 -5.70 7.12
CA GLU A 158 -8.74 -4.69 6.05
C GLU A 158 -7.83 -3.48 6.30
N HIS A 159 -7.84 -2.95 7.53
CA HIS A 159 -6.96 -1.83 7.89
C HIS A 159 -5.49 -2.22 7.82
N GLY A 160 -5.13 -3.39 8.34
CA GLY A 160 -3.77 -3.92 8.29
C GLY A 160 -3.30 -4.13 6.85
N MET A 161 -4.14 -4.71 5.98
CA MET A 161 -3.88 -4.84 4.55
C MET A 161 -3.56 -3.48 3.91
N ALA A 162 -4.45 -2.50 4.10
CA ALA A 162 -4.29 -1.17 3.52
C ALA A 162 -3.02 -0.46 4.05
N ALA A 163 -2.72 -0.60 5.35
CA ALA A 163 -1.51 -0.03 5.96
C ALA A 163 -0.23 -0.70 5.43
N VAL A 164 -0.22 -2.02 5.26
CA VAL A 164 0.91 -2.75 4.65
C VAL A 164 1.11 -2.33 3.21
N MET A 165 0.03 -2.18 2.43
CA MET A 165 0.12 -1.68 1.04
C MET A 165 0.72 -0.27 0.98
N ASN A 166 0.36 0.62 1.91
CA ASN A 166 1.02 1.93 2.02
C ASN A 166 2.52 1.80 2.27
N GLY A 167 2.92 0.92 3.16
CA GLY A 167 4.34 0.65 3.44
C GLY A 167 5.09 0.09 2.23
N LEU A 168 4.49 -0.84 1.50
CA LEU A 168 5.07 -1.40 0.26
C LEU A 168 5.24 -0.32 -0.82
N ALA A 169 4.22 0.53 -1.01
CA ALA A 169 4.30 1.63 -1.97
C ALA A 169 5.36 2.68 -1.57
N LEU A 170 5.48 3.00 -0.28
CA LEU A 170 6.50 3.92 0.26
C LEU A 170 7.93 3.37 0.11
N TYR A 171 8.11 2.07 0.24
CA TYR A 171 9.40 1.43 0.01
C TYR A 171 9.90 1.63 -1.44
N GLY A 172 8.97 1.68 -2.39
CA GLY A 172 9.26 1.82 -3.83
C GLY A 172 9.51 0.50 -4.54
N GLY A 173 9.45 0.53 -5.86
CA GLY A 173 9.65 -0.65 -6.71
C GLY A 173 8.54 -1.69 -6.66
N ILE A 174 7.46 -1.42 -5.95
CA ILE A 174 6.30 -2.30 -5.76
C ILE A 174 5.03 -1.50 -6.04
N VAL A 175 4.11 -2.11 -6.78
CA VAL A 175 2.74 -1.63 -6.99
C VAL A 175 1.80 -2.60 -6.27
N PRO A 176 1.37 -2.28 -5.04
CA PRO A 176 0.51 -3.16 -4.28
C PRO A 176 -0.95 -3.06 -4.70
N TYR A 177 -1.65 -4.19 -4.75
CA TYR A 177 -3.11 -4.22 -4.80
C TYR A 177 -3.69 -5.10 -3.70
N GLY A 178 -4.88 -4.74 -3.22
CA GLY A 178 -5.54 -5.50 -2.17
C GLY A 178 -7.05 -5.49 -2.33
N GLY A 179 -7.66 -6.65 -2.08
CA GLY A 179 -9.08 -6.87 -2.28
C GLY A 179 -9.86 -7.13 -1.00
N THR A 180 -11.05 -6.54 -0.95
CA THR A 180 -12.11 -6.86 0.02
C THR A 180 -13.46 -6.49 -0.58
N PHE A 181 -14.57 -6.65 0.15
CA PHE A 181 -15.87 -6.15 -0.28
C PHE A 181 -15.94 -4.62 -0.11
N LEU A 182 -16.76 -3.95 -0.93
CA LEU A 182 -16.89 -2.49 -0.88
C LEU A 182 -17.34 -2.00 0.49
N ILE A 183 -18.28 -2.68 1.13
CA ILE A 183 -18.75 -2.33 2.48
C ILE A 183 -17.58 -2.30 3.48
N PHE A 184 -16.61 -3.20 3.36
CA PHE A 184 -15.46 -3.29 4.27
C PHE A 184 -14.40 -2.23 4.01
N SER A 185 -14.58 -1.37 3.00
CA SER A 185 -13.79 -0.15 2.87
C SER A 185 -13.89 0.73 4.13
N ASP A 186 -14.98 0.66 4.87
CA ASP A 186 -15.16 1.37 6.13
C ASP A 186 -14.12 0.99 7.18
N TYR A 187 -13.70 -0.28 7.23
CA TYR A 187 -12.65 -0.72 8.14
C TYR A 187 -11.26 -0.22 7.76
N CYS A 188 -10.98 0.04 6.49
CA CYS A 188 -9.66 0.50 6.03
C CYS A 188 -9.64 1.97 5.54
N LYS A 189 -10.74 2.69 5.62
CA LYS A 189 -10.87 4.07 5.14
C LYS A 189 -9.78 5.03 5.66
N PRO A 190 -9.34 4.98 6.93
CA PRO A 190 -8.24 5.83 7.39
C PRO A 190 -6.93 5.58 6.63
N SER A 191 -6.59 4.31 6.34
CA SER A 191 -5.40 3.95 5.55
C SER A 191 -5.54 4.34 4.08
N ILE A 192 -6.74 4.19 3.48
CA ILE A 192 -7.03 4.67 2.11
C ILE A 192 -6.82 6.18 2.02
N ARG A 193 -7.33 6.92 3.01
CA ARG A 193 -7.13 8.37 3.07
C ARG A 193 -5.64 8.75 3.14
N LEU A 194 -4.84 7.99 3.87
CA LEU A 194 -3.39 8.20 3.93
C LEU A 194 -2.71 7.87 2.60
N SER A 195 -3.13 6.82 1.88
CA SER A 195 -2.63 6.55 0.53
C SER A 195 -2.83 7.76 -0.38
N ALA A 196 -4.04 8.32 -0.39
CA ALA A 196 -4.39 9.48 -1.19
C ALA A 196 -3.63 10.75 -0.76
N LEU A 197 -3.52 11.00 0.55
CA LEU A 197 -2.80 12.14 1.12
C LEU A 197 -1.31 12.12 0.77
N MET A 198 -0.70 10.94 0.79
CA MET A 198 0.72 10.75 0.49
C MET A 198 0.99 10.56 -1.02
N GLY A 199 -0.03 10.56 -1.87
CA GLY A 199 0.11 10.36 -3.32
C GLY A 199 0.67 8.99 -3.71
N LEU A 200 0.33 7.94 -2.96
CA LEU A 200 0.88 6.61 -3.16
C LEU A 200 0.17 5.85 -4.28
N LYS A 201 0.91 5.06 -5.03
CA LYS A 201 0.38 4.12 -6.03
C LYS A 201 -0.09 2.84 -5.34
N VAL A 202 -1.29 2.87 -4.79
CA VAL A 202 -1.95 1.73 -4.15
C VAL A 202 -3.27 1.45 -4.86
N ILE A 203 -3.54 0.19 -5.17
CA ILE A 203 -4.76 -0.23 -5.88
C ILE A 203 -5.65 -0.99 -4.91
N TYR A 204 -6.84 -0.46 -4.67
CA TYR A 204 -7.88 -1.13 -3.90
C TYR A 204 -8.90 -1.77 -4.84
N ILE A 205 -9.19 -3.06 -4.64
CA ILE A 205 -10.15 -3.81 -5.44
C ILE A 205 -11.33 -4.15 -4.56
N PHE A 206 -12.45 -3.45 -4.78
CA PHE A 206 -13.67 -3.63 -4.02
C PHE A 206 -14.72 -4.34 -4.89
N SER A 207 -15.04 -5.57 -4.52
CA SER A 207 -16.16 -6.31 -5.13
C SER A 207 -17.42 -6.22 -4.27
N HIS A 208 -18.50 -6.86 -4.71
CA HIS A 208 -19.77 -6.87 -3.99
C HIS A 208 -20.27 -5.43 -3.71
N ASP A 209 -20.31 -4.63 -4.76
CA ASP A 209 -20.50 -3.17 -4.70
C ASP A 209 -21.96 -2.72 -4.88
N SER A 210 -22.92 -3.63 -4.75
CA SER A 210 -24.34 -3.35 -4.97
C SER A 210 -25.17 -3.56 -3.70
N ILE A 211 -26.15 -2.67 -3.48
CA ILE A 211 -27.21 -2.87 -2.49
C ILE A 211 -28.10 -4.10 -2.81
N GLY A 212 -28.07 -4.55 -4.06
CA GLY A 212 -28.76 -5.75 -4.52
C GLY A 212 -28.03 -7.05 -4.21
N LEU A 213 -26.93 -7.01 -3.46
CA LEU A 213 -26.26 -8.18 -2.94
C LEU A 213 -27.22 -8.99 -2.07
N GLY A 214 -27.52 -10.22 -2.45
CA GLY A 214 -28.68 -10.94 -1.93
C GLY A 214 -28.51 -11.52 -0.53
N GLU A 215 -27.97 -12.73 -0.45
CA GLU A 215 -28.01 -13.58 0.74
C GLU A 215 -27.15 -13.10 1.91
N ASP A 216 -26.11 -12.29 1.68
CA ASP A 216 -25.23 -11.79 2.74
C ASP A 216 -25.89 -10.75 3.65
N GLY A 217 -26.97 -10.14 3.21
CA GLY A 217 -27.79 -9.20 3.98
C GLY A 217 -27.18 -7.80 4.18
N PRO A 218 -27.80 -6.99 5.05
CA PRO A 218 -27.50 -5.55 5.16
C PRO A 218 -26.09 -5.23 5.66
N THR A 219 -25.44 -6.16 6.36
CA THR A 219 -24.04 -5.98 6.80
C THR A 219 -23.04 -6.02 5.65
N HIS A 220 -23.45 -6.46 4.47
CA HIS A 220 -22.61 -6.59 3.27
C HIS A 220 -23.09 -5.72 2.11
N GLN A 221 -24.22 -5.05 2.25
CA GLN A 221 -24.84 -4.23 1.20
C GLN A 221 -24.37 -2.77 1.31
N PRO A 222 -23.46 -2.29 0.45
CA PRO A 222 -22.96 -0.93 0.50
C PRO A 222 -23.99 0.07 0.00
N ILE A 223 -24.07 1.24 0.65
CA ILE A 223 -24.92 2.35 0.25
C ILE A 223 -24.08 3.62 0.09
N GLU A 224 -23.47 4.11 1.17
CA GLU A 224 -22.76 5.40 1.21
C GLU A 224 -21.26 5.30 0.88
N GLN A 225 -20.71 4.08 0.76
CA GLN A 225 -19.26 3.85 0.61
C GLN A 225 -18.69 4.54 -0.63
N LEU A 226 -19.38 4.44 -1.78
CA LEU A 226 -18.90 5.09 -3.02
C LEU A 226 -18.88 6.62 -2.88
N ALA A 227 -19.92 7.21 -2.33
CA ALA A 227 -19.96 8.65 -2.09
C ALA A 227 -18.85 9.08 -1.12
N GLY A 228 -18.65 8.29 -0.05
CA GLY A 228 -17.61 8.52 0.94
C GLY A 228 -16.19 8.39 0.38
N LEU A 229 -15.93 7.42 -0.51
CA LEU A 229 -14.64 7.27 -1.19
C LEU A 229 -14.39 8.41 -2.19
N ARG A 230 -15.40 8.77 -2.98
CA ARG A 230 -15.31 9.90 -3.95
C ARG A 230 -15.06 11.25 -3.29
N ALA A 231 -15.42 11.42 -2.03
CA ALA A 231 -15.17 12.64 -1.27
C ALA A 231 -13.70 12.76 -0.78
N ILE A 232 -12.88 11.72 -0.88
CA ILE A 232 -11.48 11.76 -0.47
C ILE A 232 -10.64 12.44 -1.57
N PRO A 233 -9.97 13.59 -1.29
CA PRO A 233 -9.11 14.24 -2.27
C PRO A 233 -7.97 13.29 -2.73
N ASN A 234 -7.61 13.37 -4.01
CA ASN A 234 -6.59 12.57 -4.67
C ASN A 234 -6.86 11.04 -4.73
N LEU A 235 -8.06 10.60 -4.37
CA LEU A 235 -8.49 9.22 -4.56
C LEU A 235 -9.26 9.11 -5.89
N ASN A 236 -8.75 8.33 -6.83
CA ASN A 236 -9.46 8.00 -8.06
C ASN A 236 -10.38 6.81 -7.79
N VAL A 237 -11.66 6.93 -8.13
CA VAL A 237 -12.66 5.87 -7.95
C VAL A 237 -13.24 5.49 -9.30
N PHE A 238 -12.93 4.27 -9.75
CA PHE A 238 -13.42 3.69 -10.99
C PHE A 238 -14.48 2.62 -10.68
N ARG A 239 -15.51 2.56 -11.48
CA ARG A 239 -16.56 1.55 -11.40
C ARG A 239 -16.91 1.05 -12.79
N PRO A 240 -16.07 0.16 -13.34
CA PRO A 240 -16.25 -0.35 -14.69
C PRO A 240 -17.52 -1.21 -14.82
N ALA A 241 -18.22 -1.09 -15.95
CA ALA A 241 -19.45 -1.84 -16.22
C ALA A 241 -19.19 -3.15 -16.96
N ASP A 242 -18.10 -3.24 -17.72
CA ASP A 242 -17.76 -4.40 -18.53
C ASP A 242 -16.26 -4.73 -18.54
N ILE A 243 -15.89 -5.74 -19.32
CA ILE A 243 -14.49 -6.19 -19.40
C ILE A 243 -13.56 -5.19 -20.09
N ASN A 244 -14.07 -4.41 -21.05
CA ASN A 244 -13.26 -3.42 -21.75
C ASN A 244 -12.99 -2.20 -20.88
N GLU A 245 -13.97 -1.77 -20.10
CA GLU A 245 -13.78 -0.70 -19.11
C GLU A 245 -12.85 -1.14 -17.97
N THR A 246 -12.91 -2.42 -17.58
CA THR A 246 -12.05 -2.98 -16.53
C THR A 246 -10.60 -3.08 -16.96
#